data_dcfc839410edcee8f74c9952af36a44e
#
_entry.id   dcfc839410edcee8f74c9952af36a44e
#
_cell.length_a   1.000
_cell.length_b   1.000
_cell.length_c   1.000
_cell.angle_alpha   90.00
_cell.angle_beta   90.00
_cell.angle_gamma   90.00
#
_symmetry.space_group_name_H-M   'P 1'
#
loop_
_entity.id
_entity.type
_entity.pdbx_description
1 polymer ?
#
loop_
_entity_poly.entity_id
_entity_poly.type
_entity_poly.pdbx_seq_one_letter_code
_entity_poly.pdbx_strand_id
1 'polypeptide(L)'
;MSSLSAYRDSPSADVEPIVKDGLQVSEEDYWRDYYLESDIHYEWNDGRLEEKPVSDYETYLVYAWFTELLRHFLHTRPIASMVALEMGFRLPLPHKTVIRKPDLGVVLKDNPRPLLPLDCSYHGVFDLCIEALSDKERSGIERDTVTKKAEYARGGVPEYYILHRDERYQGFFTRDARGVYVPMDTADGVVRSRVLPGFQFRVGDLRRQPGLETMHDDALYQGFVLLEWQRTEREAREESQARQEAEQRTMKEAEAKQAAEQEVERLRALLEQRDRRRPRG
;
A
#
# COMPACT_ATOMS: atom_id res chain seq x y z
N MET A 1 46.53 24.18 2.34
CA MET A 1 46.26 24.65 3.71
C MET A 1 44.97 25.46 3.64
N SER A 2 43.86 24.85 3.92
CA SER A 2 42.54 25.49 3.89
C SER A 2 41.96 25.37 5.28
N SER A 3 41.72 26.48 5.93
CA SER A 3 41.23 26.61 7.29
C SER A 3 39.75 26.24 7.35
N LEU A 4 39.44 25.17 8.07
CA LEU A 4 38.08 24.87 8.53
C LEU A 4 37.73 25.90 9.61
N SER A 5 36.82 26.80 9.28
CA SER A 5 36.20 27.74 10.20
C SER A 5 35.40 26.96 11.25
N ALA A 6 35.74 27.16 12.50
CA ALA A 6 35.03 26.59 13.64
C ALA A 6 33.59 27.09 13.68
N TYR A 7 32.67 26.15 13.55
CA TYR A 7 31.25 26.36 13.88
C TYR A 7 31.20 26.58 15.41
N ARG A 8 30.94 27.78 15.83
CA ARG A 8 30.72 28.10 17.25
C ARG A 8 29.35 27.53 17.63
N ASP A 9 29.37 26.48 18.43
CA ASP A 9 28.22 26.04 19.22
C ASP A 9 27.85 27.20 20.18
N SER A 10 26.75 27.88 19.83
CA SER A 10 26.00 28.61 20.85
C SER A 10 25.16 27.57 21.58
N PRO A 11 25.18 27.48 22.91
CA PRO A 11 24.25 26.67 23.64
C PRO A 11 22.86 27.28 23.39
N SER A 12 22.07 26.66 22.54
CA SER A 12 20.64 26.88 22.53
C SER A 12 20.15 26.41 23.90
N ALA A 13 19.60 27.30 24.69
CA ALA A 13 18.86 26.91 25.87
C ALA A 13 17.82 25.90 25.39
N ASP A 14 17.91 24.65 25.84
CA ASP A 14 16.91 23.62 25.67
C ASP A 14 15.65 24.11 26.40
N VAL A 15 14.86 24.92 25.71
CA VAL A 15 13.50 25.21 26.14
C VAL A 15 12.71 23.96 25.72
N GLU A 16 12.46 23.08 26.69
CA GLU A 16 11.53 21.98 26.46
C GLU A 16 10.23 22.56 25.86
N PRO A 17 9.72 22.02 24.75
CA PRO A 17 8.51 22.54 24.14
C PRO A 17 7.37 22.42 25.18
N ILE A 18 6.78 23.55 25.52
CA ILE A 18 5.64 23.57 26.46
C ILE A 18 4.48 22.89 25.76
N VAL A 19 4.10 21.69 26.25
CA VAL A 19 2.92 20.95 25.79
C VAL A 19 1.69 21.81 26.05
N LYS A 20 0.94 22.07 24.99
CA LYS A 20 -0.26 22.93 25.03
C LYS A 20 -1.55 22.11 24.87
N ASP A 21 -1.51 20.82 25.23
CA ASP A 21 -2.69 19.97 25.18
C ASP A 21 -3.83 20.55 26.03
N GLY A 22 -5.03 20.57 25.46
CA GLY A 22 -6.20 21.15 26.08
C GLY A 22 -6.29 22.68 26.06
N LEU A 23 -5.31 23.39 25.50
CA LEU A 23 -5.34 24.84 25.38
C LEU A 23 -6.54 25.28 24.52
N GLN A 24 -7.23 26.33 24.96
CA GLN A 24 -8.30 26.96 24.20
C GLN A 24 -7.70 27.87 23.13
N VAL A 25 -8.03 27.62 21.84
CA VAL A 25 -7.56 28.36 20.70
C VAL A 25 -8.67 28.51 19.68
N SER A 26 -8.76 29.69 19.05
CA SER A 26 -9.67 29.89 17.93
C SER A 26 -9.22 29.02 16.72
N GLU A 27 -10.15 28.72 15.79
CA GLU A 27 -9.80 28.01 14.55
C GLU A 27 -8.76 28.79 13.74
N GLU A 28 -8.85 30.14 13.70
CA GLU A 28 -7.93 31.02 12.99
C GLU A 28 -6.51 30.93 13.58
N ASP A 29 -6.39 31.01 14.92
CA ASP A 29 -5.10 30.87 15.60
C ASP A 29 -4.50 29.47 15.44
N TYR A 30 -5.36 28.42 15.43
CA TYR A 30 -4.91 27.06 15.17
C TYR A 30 -4.24 26.95 13.78
N TRP A 31 -4.88 27.43 12.73
CA TRP A 31 -4.32 27.38 11.38
C TRP A 31 -3.03 28.18 11.25
N ARG A 32 -2.94 29.36 11.92
CA ARG A 32 -1.79 30.22 11.85
C ARG A 32 -0.60 29.72 12.67
N ASP A 33 -0.82 29.29 13.92
CA ASP A 33 0.25 29.14 14.93
C ASP A 33 0.51 27.66 15.29
N TYR A 34 -0.40 26.73 15.02
CA TYR A 34 -0.32 25.34 15.50
C TYR A 34 -0.37 24.30 14.40
N TYR A 35 -0.88 24.63 13.24
CA TYR A 35 -1.02 23.65 12.17
C TYR A 35 0.29 23.37 11.44
N LEU A 36 1.06 24.39 11.05
CA LEU A 36 2.29 24.27 10.27
C LEU A 36 3.55 24.58 11.07
N GLU A 37 3.49 25.49 12.04
CA GLU A 37 4.69 26.06 12.70
C GLU A 37 5.00 25.44 14.05
N SER A 38 4.18 24.54 14.58
CA SER A 38 4.40 23.91 15.89
C SER A 38 5.34 22.72 15.80
N ASP A 39 6.34 22.66 16.69
CA ASP A 39 7.21 21.48 16.86
C ASP A 39 6.45 20.26 17.40
N ILE A 40 5.27 20.48 18.02
CA ILE A 40 4.37 19.44 18.51
C ILE A 40 3.16 19.37 17.58
N HIS A 41 2.77 18.17 17.16
CA HIS A 41 1.62 17.96 16.30
C HIS A 41 0.32 18.00 17.09
N TYR A 42 -0.55 18.94 16.72
CA TYR A 42 -1.88 19.09 17.31
C TYR A 42 -2.99 18.86 16.30
N GLU A 43 -4.05 18.26 16.76
CA GLU A 43 -5.39 18.34 16.17
C GLU A 43 -6.18 19.45 16.87
N TRP A 44 -7.28 19.90 16.28
CA TRP A 44 -8.14 20.92 16.88
C TRP A 44 -9.57 20.39 17.02
N ASN A 45 -10.09 20.46 18.22
CA ASN A 45 -11.43 19.97 18.56
C ASN A 45 -12.26 21.08 19.18
N ASP A 46 -13.00 21.80 18.34
CA ASP A 46 -13.97 22.82 18.74
C ASP A 46 -13.42 23.81 19.77
N GLY A 47 -12.32 24.42 19.45
CA GLY A 47 -11.66 25.40 20.32
C GLY A 47 -10.55 24.86 21.21
N ARG A 48 -10.25 23.54 21.19
CA ARG A 48 -9.20 22.93 22.00
C ARG A 48 -8.15 22.27 21.16
N LEU A 49 -6.88 22.45 21.54
CA LEU A 49 -5.79 21.67 21.04
C LEU A 49 -5.83 20.26 21.63
N GLU A 50 -5.62 19.25 20.80
CA GLU A 50 -5.43 17.86 21.19
C GLU A 50 -4.08 17.41 20.66
N GLU A 51 -3.15 17.07 21.56
CA GLU A 51 -1.84 16.57 21.16
C GLU A 51 -1.96 15.22 20.46
N LYS A 52 -1.21 15.06 19.38
CA LYS A 52 -1.08 13.78 18.69
C LYS A 52 0.16 13.06 19.23
N PRO A 53 0.01 11.95 19.96
CA PRO A 53 1.12 11.26 20.60
C PRO A 53 2.05 10.63 19.56
N VAL A 54 3.32 10.48 19.91
CA VAL A 54 4.29 9.74 19.11
C VAL A 54 3.98 8.26 19.16
N SER A 55 3.91 7.64 17.99
CA SER A 55 3.69 6.20 17.83
C SER A 55 4.92 5.40 18.28
N ASP A 56 4.70 4.16 18.75
CA ASP A 56 5.79 3.21 19.00
C ASP A 56 6.23 2.48 17.73
N TYR A 57 7.33 1.76 17.83
CA TYR A 57 7.92 1.06 16.69
C TYR A 57 7.02 -0.06 16.13
N GLU A 58 6.27 -0.77 16.96
CA GLU A 58 5.35 -1.81 16.50
C GLU A 58 4.17 -1.22 15.72
N THR A 59 3.61 -0.12 16.20
CA THR A 59 2.60 0.66 15.47
C THR A 59 3.13 1.15 14.12
N TYR A 60 4.38 1.66 14.11
CA TYR A 60 5.05 2.05 12.87
C TYR A 60 5.19 0.89 11.88
N LEU A 61 5.56 -0.31 12.32
CA LEU A 61 5.71 -1.46 11.43
C LEU A 61 4.37 -1.84 10.77
N VAL A 62 3.28 -1.84 11.51
CA VAL A 62 1.93 -2.10 10.97
C VAL A 62 1.54 -1.02 9.94
N TYR A 63 1.77 0.24 10.28
CA TYR A 63 1.54 1.38 9.40
C TYR A 63 2.36 1.30 8.11
N ALA A 64 3.66 1.01 8.22
CA ALA A 64 4.57 0.92 7.08
C ALA A 64 4.17 -0.21 6.13
N TRP A 65 3.89 -1.41 6.66
CA TRP A 65 3.42 -2.54 5.87
C TRP A 65 2.11 -2.22 5.12
N PHE A 66 1.13 -1.65 5.83
CA PHE A 66 -0.15 -1.29 5.21
C PHE A 66 0.01 -0.21 4.13
N THR A 67 0.85 0.78 4.40
CA THR A 67 1.17 1.85 3.45
C THR A 67 1.81 1.31 2.19
N GLU A 68 2.75 0.36 2.32
CA GLU A 68 3.40 -0.30 1.18
C GLU A 68 2.38 -1.09 0.35
N LEU A 69 1.53 -1.88 0.99
CA LEU A 69 0.46 -2.64 0.32
C LEU A 69 -0.48 -1.72 -0.47
N LEU A 70 -0.93 -0.64 0.15
CA LEU A 70 -1.82 0.35 -0.48
C LEU A 70 -1.13 1.06 -1.65
N ARG A 71 0.15 1.38 -1.53
CA ARG A 71 0.95 1.97 -2.62
C ARG A 71 1.05 1.05 -3.83
N HIS A 72 1.30 -0.25 -3.63
CA HIS A 72 1.30 -1.23 -4.72
C HIS A 72 -0.06 -1.29 -5.43
N PHE A 73 -1.14 -1.32 -4.67
CA PHE A 73 -2.48 -1.27 -5.24
C PHE A 73 -2.72 0.00 -6.06
N LEU A 74 -2.42 1.17 -5.52
CA LEU A 74 -2.62 2.45 -6.20
C LEU A 74 -1.68 2.67 -7.38
N HIS A 75 -0.48 2.07 -7.36
CA HIS A 75 0.40 2.05 -8.52
C HIS A 75 -0.21 1.24 -9.68
N THR A 76 -0.77 0.07 -9.37
CA THR A 76 -1.41 -0.80 -10.35
C THR A 76 -2.77 -0.25 -10.81
N ARG A 77 -3.51 0.37 -9.92
CA ARG A 77 -4.84 0.96 -10.15
C ARG A 77 -4.86 2.39 -9.66
N PRO A 78 -4.46 3.36 -10.50
CA PRO A 78 -4.31 4.75 -10.09
C PRO A 78 -5.66 5.49 -9.98
N ILE A 79 -6.59 4.97 -9.17
CA ILE A 79 -7.94 5.48 -8.95
C ILE A 79 -8.03 6.51 -7.82
N ALA A 80 -6.99 6.62 -6.99
CA ALA A 80 -6.95 7.52 -5.85
C ALA A 80 -5.54 8.06 -5.61
N SER A 81 -5.44 9.08 -4.78
CA SER A 81 -4.21 9.58 -4.18
C SER A 81 -4.19 9.23 -2.70
N MET A 82 -3.04 8.81 -2.19
CA MET A 82 -2.80 8.56 -0.78
C MET A 82 -2.04 9.74 -0.18
N VAL A 83 -2.44 10.16 1.00
CA VAL A 83 -1.85 11.26 1.75
C VAL A 83 -1.41 10.77 3.11
N ALA A 84 -0.19 11.12 3.49
CA ALA A 84 0.41 10.83 4.79
C ALA A 84 0.93 12.16 5.41
N LEU A 85 1.84 12.04 6.37
CA LEU A 85 2.49 13.19 7.02
C LEU A 85 1.47 14.13 7.67
N GLU A 86 0.44 13.55 8.26
CA GLU A 86 -0.54 14.28 9.08
C GLU A 86 -1.23 15.44 8.36
N MET A 87 -1.47 15.30 7.06
CA MET A 87 -2.29 16.25 6.33
C MET A 87 -3.69 16.30 6.95
N GLY A 88 -4.01 17.41 7.59
CA GLY A 88 -5.29 17.61 8.25
C GLY A 88 -6.41 18.00 7.28
N PHE A 89 -7.63 17.81 7.73
CA PHE A 89 -8.83 18.28 7.05
C PHE A 89 -9.87 18.78 8.05
N ARG A 90 -10.67 19.74 7.60
CA ARG A 90 -11.71 20.37 8.39
C ARG A 90 -13.03 19.60 8.26
N LEU A 91 -13.60 19.18 9.38
CA LEU A 91 -14.90 18.50 9.45
C LEU A 91 -15.91 19.37 10.18
N PRO A 92 -16.83 20.03 9.46
CA PRO A 92 -17.99 20.67 10.07
C PRO A 92 -19.00 19.59 10.48
N LEU A 93 -19.24 19.45 11.76
CA LEU A 93 -20.21 18.52 12.33
C LEU A 93 -21.45 19.29 12.82
N PRO A 94 -22.59 18.63 13.08
CA PRO A 94 -23.83 19.32 13.45
C PRO A 94 -23.74 20.22 14.67
N HIS A 95 -22.84 19.93 15.61
CA HIS A 95 -22.74 20.66 16.90
C HIS A 95 -21.35 21.22 17.18
N LYS A 96 -20.37 20.94 16.30
CA LYS A 96 -18.99 21.42 16.45
C LYS A 96 -18.24 21.34 15.14
N THR A 97 -17.10 21.99 15.08
CA THR A 97 -16.13 21.79 14.00
C THR A 97 -14.88 21.16 14.57
N VAL A 98 -14.26 20.23 13.83
CA VAL A 98 -12.98 19.64 14.20
C VAL A 98 -12.02 19.69 13.01
N ILE A 99 -10.72 19.74 13.32
CA ILE A 99 -9.65 19.53 12.33
C ILE A 99 -8.89 18.28 12.78
N ARG A 100 -8.96 17.24 11.96
CA ARG A 100 -8.34 15.94 12.23
C ARG A 100 -7.20 15.69 11.27
N LYS A 101 -6.17 14.99 11.74
CA LYS A 101 -4.97 14.60 11.00
C LYS A 101 -4.86 13.06 11.02
N PRO A 102 -5.53 12.34 10.10
CA PRO A 102 -5.38 10.88 10.05
C PRO A 102 -3.95 10.50 9.69
N ASP A 103 -3.49 9.33 10.14
CA ASP A 103 -2.16 8.83 9.78
C ASP A 103 -2.03 8.58 8.28
N LEU A 104 -3.13 8.12 7.64
CA LEU A 104 -3.28 8.07 6.19
C LEU A 104 -4.67 8.55 5.78
N GLY A 105 -4.72 9.40 4.75
CA GLY A 105 -5.95 9.77 4.05
C GLY A 105 -5.91 9.24 2.61
N VAL A 106 -7.06 8.91 2.06
CA VAL A 106 -7.21 8.57 0.64
C VAL A 106 -8.23 9.49 0.01
N VAL A 107 -7.90 10.03 -1.15
CA VAL A 107 -8.77 10.88 -1.98
C VAL A 107 -8.93 10.22 -3.34
N LEU A 108 -10.15 9.84 -3.69
CA LEU A 108 -10.48 9.31 -5.01
C LEU A 108 -10.25 10.37 -6.10
N LYS A 109 -9.90 9.95 -7.30
CA LYS A 109 -9.72 10.87 -8.44
C LYS A 109 -11.01 11.54 -8.89
N ASP A 110 -12.14 10.92 -8.60
CA ASP A 110 -13.48 11.45 -8.86
C ASP A 110 -14.10 12.17 -7.65
N ASN A 111 -13.34 12.32 -6.55
CA ASN A 111 -13.78 13.12 -5.40
C ASN A 111 -14.08 14.55 -5.86
N PRO A 112 -15.23 15.16 -5.46
CA PRO A 112 -15.61 16.52 -5.85
C PRO A 112 -14.58 17.60 -5.47
N ARG A 113 -13.70 17.32 -4.52
CA ARG A 113 -12.61 18.20 -4.11
C ARG A 113 -11.27 17.50 -4.40
N PRO A 114 -10.64 17.77 -5.54
CA PRO A 114 -9.35 17.17 -5.88
C PRO A 114 -8.26 17.63 -4.91
N LEU A 115 -7.33 16.75 -4.60
CA LEU A 115 -6.10 17.10 -3.90
C LEU A 115 -5.14 17.80 -4.88
N LEU A 116 -4.64 18.96 -4.49
CA LEU A 116 -3.72 19.75 -5.31
C LEU A 116 -2.27 19.61 -4.81
N PRO A 117 -1.26 19.75 -5.69
CA PRO A 117 0.16 19.51 -5.34
C PRO A 117 0.71 20.39 -4.21
N LEU A 118 0.14 21.56 -3.99
CA LEU A 118 0.60 22.52 -2.98
C LEU A 118 -0.32 22.58 -1.74
N ASP A 119 -1.30 21.69 -1.64
CA ASP A 119 -2.17 21.64 -0.47
C ASP A 119 -1.37 21.20 0.75
N CYS A 120 -1.34 22.04 1.77
CA CYS A 120 -0.81 21.68 3.10
C CYS A 120 -1.89 21.07 4.00
N SER A 121 -3.17 21.28 3.67
CA SER A 121 -4.33 20.66 4.30
C SER A 121 -5.34 20.27 3.23
N TYR A 122 -6.11 19.22 3.46
CA TYR A 122 -7.12 18.81 2.49
C TYR A 122 -8.42 19.59 2.66
N HIS A 123 -8.87 20.23 1.60
CA HIS A 123 -10.07 21.10 1.58
C HIS A 123 -11.38 20.36 1.28
N GLY A 124 -11.36 19.04 1.30
CA GLY A 124 -12.49 18.14 1.11
C GLY A 124 -12.70 17.20 2.29
N VAL A 125 -13.42 16.12 2.03
CA VAL A 125 -13.56 14.99 2.94
C VAL A 125 -12.81 13.81 2.34
N PHE A 126 -11.94 13.18 3.09
CA PHE A 126 -11.25 11.97 2.67
C PHE A 126 -12.24 10.84 2.39
N ASP A 127 -11.99 10.05 1.36
CA ASP A 127 -12.81 8.89 1.02
C ASP A 127 -12.53 7.69 1.96
N LEU A 128 -11.30 7.62 2.49
CA LEU A 128 -10.90 6.66 3.50
C LEU A 128 -9.93 7.33 4.47
N CYS A 129 -10.21 7.24 5.76
CA CYS A 129 -9.27 7.62 6.83
C CYS A 129 -8.73 6.37 7.52
N ILE A 130 -7.45 6.39 7.85
CA ILE A 130 -6.76 5.27 8.49
C ILE A 130 -5.97 5.82 9.68
N GLU A 131 -6.15 5.19 10.84
CA GLU A 131 -5.38 5.47 12.05
C GLU A 131 -4.57 4.22 12.42
N ALA A 132 -3.30 4.40 12.72
CA ALA A 132 -2.42 3.38 13.27
C ALA A 132 -2.43 3.52 14.81
N LEU A 133 -3.26 2.73 15.46
CA LEU A 133 -3.54 2.84 16.89
C LEU A 133 -2.33 2.41 17.73
N SER A 134 -1.91 3.28 18.66
CA SER A 134 -1.04 2.92 19.78
C SER A 134 -1.88 2.58 21.00
N ASP A 135 -1.62 1.44 21.64
CA ASP A 135 -2.35 0.95 22.82
C ASP A 135 -1.71 1.37 24.15
N LYS A 136 -0.72 2.28 24.10
CA LYS A 136 -0.01 2.75 25.30
C LYS A 136 -0.89 3.50 26.29
N GLU A 137 -1.82 4.29 25.76
CA GLU A 137 -2.69 5.13 26.60
C GLU A 137 -4.16 4.90 26.26
N ARG A 138 -4.96 4.75 27.33
CA ARG A 138 -6.41 4.54 27.20
C ARG A 138 -7.11 5.70 26.49
N SER A 139 -6.65 6.92 26.72
CA SER A 139 -7.17 8.14 26.08
C SER A 139 -7.00 8.10 24.56
N GLY A 140 -5.84 7.62 24.08
CA GLY A 140 -5.58 7.43 22.65
C GLY A 140 -6.50 6.38 22.04
N ILE A 141 -6.66 5.24 22.71
CA ILE A 141 -7.59 4.18 22.27
C ILE A 141 -9.02 4.72 22.15
N GLU A 142 -9.53 5.41 23.19
CA GLU A 142 -10.87 5.97 23.18
C GLU A 142 -11.05 7.05 22.10
N ARG A 143 -10.03 7.87 21.87
CA ARG A 143 -10.04 8.88 20.83
C ARG A 143 -10.25 8.26 19.44
N ASP A 144 -9.48 7.23 19.06
CA ASP A 144 -9.55 6.65 17.74
C ASP A 144 -10.73 5.68 17.57
N THR A 145 -11.05 4.89 18.61
CA THR A 145 -12.13 3.88 18.54
C THR A 145 -13.53 4.44 18.76
N VAL A 146 -13.66 5.58 19.42
CA VAL A 146 -14.97 6.18 19.77
C VAL A 146 -15.11 7.58 19.17
N THR A 147 -14.23 8.51 19.54
CA THR A 147 -14.38 9.93 19.18
C THR A 147 -14.20 10.17 17.71
N LYS A 148 -13.02 9.89 17.14
CA LYS A 148 -12.75 10.08 15.70
C LYS A 148 -13.66 9.21 14.83
N LYS A 149 -13.93 7.98 15.25
CA LYS A 149 -14.90 7.11 14.57
C LYS A 149 -16.27 7.78 14.40
N ALA A 150 -16.80 8.39 15.46
CA ALA A 150 -18.09 9.08 15.40
C ALA A 150 -18.00 10.37 14.56
N GLU A 151 -16.92 11.11 14.64
CA GLU A 151 -16.70 12.34 13.90
C GLU A 151 -16.52 12.08 12.40
N TYR A 152 -15.70 11.10 12.02
CA TYR A 152 -15.52 10.72 10.61
C TYR A 152 -16.81 10.22 9.97
N ALA A 153 -17.58 9.39 10.68
CA ALA A 153 -18.91 8.96 10.19
C ALA A 153 -19.84 10.13 9.93
N ARG A 154 -19.95 11.05 10.89
CA ARG A 154 -20.83 12.24 10.80
C ARG A 154 -20.31 13.25 9.79
N GLY A 155 -18.99 13.39 9.65
CA GLY A 155 -18.32 14.24 8.69
C GLY A 155 -18.37 13.75 7.26
N GLY A 156 -18.87 12.51 7.04
CA GLY A 156 -19.11 11.98 5.71
C GLY A 156 -17.99 11.12 5.13
N VAL A 157 -16.97 10.75 5.92
CA VAL A 157 -15.91 9.83 5.50
C VAL A 157 -16.50 8.44 5.21
N PRO A 158 -16.43 7.91 3.97
CA PRO A 158 -17.09 6.66 3.60
C PRO A 158 -16.54 5.41 4.29
N GLU A 159 -15.20 5.32 4.48
CA GLU A 159 -14.56 4.20 5.16
C GLU A 159 -13.57 4.68 6.22
N TYR A 160 -13.44 3.91 7.29
CA TYR A 160 -12.52 4.18 8.39
C TYR A 160 -11.86 2.90 8.87
N TYR A 161 -10.52 2.88 8.92
CA TYR A 161 -9.73 1.75 9.37
C TYR A 161 -8.90 2.13 10.59
N ILE A 162 -8.88 1.22 11.56
CA ILE A 162 -7.99 1.25 12.72
C ILE A 162 -7.04 0.08 12.58
N LEU A 163 -5.78 0.38 12.35
CA LEU A 163 -4.73 -0.62 12.21
C LEU A 163 -4.08 -0.89 13.55
N HIS A 164 -3.91 -2.15 13.89
CA HIS A 164 -3.18 -2.59 15.06
C HIS A 164 -2.67 -4.02 14.86
N ARG A 165 -1.57 -4.41 15.53
CA ARG A 165 -1.05 -5.78 15.49
C ARG A 165 -1.98 -6.80 16.16
N ASP A 166 -2.70 -6.39 17.21
CA ASP A 166 -3.65 -7.22 17.94
C ASP A 166 -5.06 -6.99 17.37
N GLU A 167 -5.70 -8.08 16.96
CA GLU A 167 -7.03 -8.05 16.34
C GLU A 167 -8.10 -7.42 17.24
N ARG A 168 -7.92 -7.45 18.56
CA ARG A 168 -8.85 -6.85 19.53
C ARG A 168 -8.98 -5.33 19.38
N TYR A 169 -7.94 -4.69 18.86
CA TYR A 169 -7.88 -3.24 18.65
C TYR A 169 -8.07 -2.83 17.19
N GLN A 170 -8.17 -3.80 16.29
CA GLN A 170 -8.43 -3.51 14.88
C GLN A 170 -9.89 -3.14 14.66
N GLY A 171 -10.13 -2.28 13.67
CA GLY A 171 -11.47 -1.90 13.27
C GLY A 171 -11.55 -1.50 11.81
N PHE A 172 -12.49 -2.08 11.08
CA PHE A 172 -12.73 -1.78 9.67
C PHE A 172 -14.21 -1.44 9.51
N PHE A 173 -14.48 -0.20 9.09
CA PHE A 173 -15.84 0.33 9.09
C PHE A 173 -16.18 0.93 7.73
N THR A 174 -17.42 0.75 7.33
CA THR A 174 -18.04 1.44 6.19
C THR A 174 -19.25 2.24 6.69
N ARG A 175 -19.45 3.41 6.09
CA ARG A 175 -20.56 4.30 6.43
C ARG A 175 -21.84 3.82 5.73
N ASP A 176 -22.92 3.67 6.53
CA ASP A 176 -24.24 3.30 6.00
C ASP A 176 -25.04 4.53 5.52
N ALA A 177 -26.23 4.28 4.96
CA ALA A 177 -27.13 5.34 4.48
C ALA A 177 -27.65 6.27 5.59
N ARG A 178 -27.57 5.86 6.87
CA ARG A 178 -27.96 6.68 8.03
C ARG A 178 -26.80 7.56 8.51
N GLY A 179 -25.61 7.44 7.90
CA GLY A 179 -24.44 8.22 8.28
C GLY A 179 -23.70 7.70 9.51
N VAL A 180 -23.84 6.42 9.82
CA VAL A 180 -23.13 5.76 10.91
C VAL A 180 -22.22 4.67 10.37
N TYR A 181 -21.12 4.42 11.08
CA TYR A 181 -20.23 3.32 10.74
C TYR A 181 -20.79 1.98 11.18
N VAL A 182 -20.81 1.04 10.25
CA VAL A 182 -21.06 -0.39 10.51
C VAL A 182 -19.77 -1.17 10.26
N PRO A 183 -19.48 -2.21 11.06
CA PRO A 183 -18.33 -3.06 10.81
C PRO A 183 -18.40 -3.67 9.40
N MET A 184 -17.26 -3.76 8.73
CA MET A 184 -17.15 -4.50 7.47
C MET A 184 -17.26 -6.00 7.75
N ASP A 185 -17.79 -6.74 6.79
CA ASP A 185 -17.79 -8.20 6.87
C ASP A 185 -16.37 -8.73 6.63
N THR A 186 -15.82 -9.36 7.66
CA THR A 186 -14.50 -9.99 7.66
C THR A 186 -14.58 -11.45 8.12
N ALA A 187 -15.74 -12.10 7.97
CA ALA A 187 -15.96 -13.46 8.47
C ALA A 187 -14.95 -14.48 7.86
N ASP A 188 -14.46 -14.23 6.65
CA ASP A 188 -13.40 -15.01 6.00
C ASP A 188 -11.97 -14.51 6.33
N GLY A 189 -11.83 -13.60 7.28
CA GLY A 189 -10.55 -13.01 7.67
C GLY A 189 -10.00 -11.97 6.66
N VAL A 190 -10.80 -11.50 5.70
CA VAL A 190 -10.37 -10.58 4.65
C VAL A 190 -11.17 -9.28 4.69
N VAL A 191 -10.46 -8.16 4.77
CA VAL A 191 -11.03 -6.83 4.54
C VAL A 191 -11.08 -6.55 3.04
N ARG A 192 -12.22 -6.05 2.56
CA ARG A 192 -12.41 -5.62 1.16
C ARG A 192 -12.97 -4.21 1.14
N SER A 193 -12.18 -3.27 0.62
CA SER A 193 -12.61 -1.87 0.50
C SER A 193 -13.72 -1.72 -0.54
N ARG A 194 -14.72 -0.91 -0.21
CA ARG A 194 -15.75 -0.45 -1.16
C ARG A 194 -15.32 0.84 -1.84
N VAL A 195 -14.57 1.67 -1.14
CA VAL A 195 -13.98 2.91 -1.65
C VAL A 195 -12.91 2.63 -2.70
N LEU A 196 -12.11 1.58 -2.48
CA LEU A 196 -11.05 1.15 -3.39
C LEU A 196 -11.39 -0.24 -3.97
N PRO A 197 -12.23 -0.34 -5.02
CA PRO A 197 -12.66 -1.63 -5.56
C PRO A 197 -11.50 -2.52 -5.98
N GLY A 198 -11.38 -3.70 -5.34
CA GLY A 198 -10.30 -4.65 -5.54
C GLY A 198 -9.12 -4.51 -4.57
N PHE A 199 -9.09 -3.49 -3.72
CA PHE A 199 -8.18 -3.44 -2.59
C PHE A 199 -8.68 -4.35 -1.48
N GLN A 200 -7.85 -5.28 -1.07
CA GLN A 200 -8.16 -6.26 -0.05
C GLN A 200 -6.91 -6.73 0.68
N PHE A 201 -7.07 -7.19 1.92
CA PHE A 201 -5.99 -7.75 2.72
C PHE A 201 -6.53 -8.65 3.83
N ARG A 202 -5.71 -9.59 4.31
CA ARG A 202 -6.08 -10.40 5.48
C ARG A 202 -5.87 -9.62 6.76
N VAL A 203 -6.85 -9.69 7.64
CA VAL A 203 -6.79 -9.09 8.99
C VAL A 203 -5.53 -9.53 9.74
N GLY A 204 -5.21 -10.82 9.73
CA GLY A 204 -4.04 -11.36 10.39
C GLY A 204 -2.69 -10.92 9.79
N ASP A 205 -2.67 -10.34 8.58
CA ASP A 205 -1.43 -9.88 7.95
C ASP A 205 -0.94 -8.56 8.54
N LEU A 206 -1.79 -7.79 9.21
CA LEU A 206 -1.33 -6.64 10.01
C LEU A 206 -0.35 -7.05 11.11
N ARG A 207 -0.49 -8.27 11.64
CA ARG A 207 0.45 -8.84 12.60
C ARG A 207 1.63 -9.54 11.94
N ARG A 208 1.39 -10.32 10.86
CA ARG A 208 2.41 -11.15 10.21
C ARG A 208 3.34 -10.36 9.30
N GLN A 209 2.82 -9.29 8.70
CA GLN A 209 3.52 -8.38 7.79
C GLN A 209 4.32 -9.16 6.72
N PRO A 210 3.66 -10.00 5.90
CA PRO A 210 4.34 -10.76 4.86
C PRO A 210 5.07 -9.82 3.91
N GLY A 211 6.29 -10.21 3.50
CA GLY A 211 7.05 -9.48 2.51
C GLY A 211 6.43 -9.55 1.11
N LEU A 212 6.85 -8.65 0.23
CA LEU A 212 6.32 -8.54 -1.13
C LEU A 212 6.42 -9.84 -1.94
N GLU A 213 7.51 -10.60 -1.79
CA GLU A 213 7.69 -11.89 -2.45
C GLU A 213 6.63 -12.91 -2.01
N THR A 214 6.35 -12.98 -0.70
CA THR A 214 5.29 -13.86 -0.18
C THR A 214 3.91 -13.43 -0.67
N MET A 215 3.65 -12.14 -0.73
CA MET A 215 2.39 -11.59 -1.23
C MET A 215 2.24 -11.76 -2.75
N HIS A 216 3.34 -11.75 -3.50
CA HIS A 216 3.33 -12.00 -4.94
C HIS A 216 2.75 -13.38 -5.29
N ASP A 217 3.10 -14.41 -4.51
CA ASP A 217 2.64 -15.79 -4.72
C ASP A 217 1.24 -16.06 -4.13
N ASP A 218 0.69 -15.11 -3.41
CA ASP A 218 -0.60 -15.25 -2.74
C ASP A 218 -1.75 -14.76 -3.63
N ALA A 219 -2.74 -15.63 -3.87
CA ALA A 219 -3.91 -15.34 -4.71
C ALA A 219 -4.68 -14.08 -4.30
N LEU A 220 -4.60 -13.68 -3.01
CA LEU A 220 -5.26 -12.47 -2.53
C LEU A 220 -4.57 -11.20 -3.03
N TYR A 221 -3.24 -11.20 -3.13
CA TYR A 221 -2.42 -10.04 -3.41
C TYR A 221 -1.85 -10.01 -4.82
N GLN A 222 -1.72 -11.17 -5.49
CA GLN A 222 -1.10 -11.30 -6.82
C GLN A 222 -1.71 -10.38 -7.89
N GLY A 223 -2.95 -9.91 -7.71
CA GLY A 223 -3.61 -9.02 -8.66
C GLY A 223 -3.09 -7.58 -8.65
N PHE A 224 -2.22 -7.20 -7.70
CA PHE A 224 -1.71 -5.84 -7.59
C PHE A 224 -0.32 -5.70 -6.93
N VAL A 225 0.19 -6.74 -6.26
CA VAL A 225 1.53 -6.70 -5.67
C VAL A 225 2.55 -7.16 -6.72
N LEU A 226 3.59 -6.36 -6.95
CA LEU A 226 4.69 -6.63 -7.90
C LEU A 226 4.23 -7.04 -9.31
N LEU A 227 3.16 -6.44 -9.83
CA LEU A 227 2.55 -6.85 -11.09
C LEU A 227 3.50 -6.77 -12.29
N GLU A 228 4.37 -5.76 -12.34
CA GLU A 228 5.38 -5.63 -13.41
C GLU A 228 6.41 -6.76 -13.34
N TRP A 229 6.85 -7.14 -12.15
CA TRP A 229 7.75 -8.29 -11.99
C TRP A 229 7.09 -9.59 -12.43
N GLN A 230 5.81 -9.82 -12.09
CA GLN A 230 5.06 -10.99 -12.57
C GLN A 230 5.01 -11.06 -14.10
N ARG A 231 4.83 -9.93 -14.77
CA ARG A 231 4.84 -9.87 -16.24
C ARG A 231 6.20 -10.25 -16.80
N THR A 232 7.26 -9.63 -16.29
CA THR A 232 8.64 -9.91 -16.72
C THR A 232 9.02 -11.38 -16.50
N GLU A 233 8.66 -11.95 -15.38
CA GLU A 233 8.92 -13.36 -15.07
C GLU A 233 8.15 -14.29 -16.01
N ARG A 234 6.89 -13.97 -16.33
CA ARG A 234 6.09 -14.74 -17.29
C ARG A 234 6.70 -14.70 -18.68
N GLU A 235 7.05 -13.51 -19.17
CA GLU A 235 7.70 -13.31 -20.47
C GLU A 235 9.01 -14.10 -20.56
N ALA A 236 9.84 -14.06 -19.51
CA ALA A 236 11.10 -14.80 -19.47
C ALA A 236 10.87 -16.34 -19.46
N ARG A 237 9.84 -16.82 -18.77
CA ARG A 237 9.48 -18.25 -18.81
C ARG A 237 8.98 -18.68 -20.19
N GLU A 238 8.12 -17.89 -20.82
CA GLU A 238 7.61 -18.16 -22.17
C GLU A 238 8.73 -18.19 -23.20
N GLU A 239 9.67 -17.22 -23.14
CA GLU A 239 10.85 -17.20 -24.01
C GLU A 239 11.75 -18.43 -23.81
N SER A 240 12.02 -18.80 -22.54
CA SER A 240 12.80 -19.99 -22.21
C SER A 240 12.16 -21.27 -22.74
N GLN A 241 10.84 -21.41 -22.60
CA GLN A 241 10.11 -22.55 -23.14
C GLN A 241 10.16 -22.62 -24.66
N ALA A 242 9.92 -21.48 -25.32
CA ALA A 242 10.00 -21.40 -26.77
C ALA A 242 11.39 -21.76 -27.31
N ARG A 243 12.45 -21.32 -26.61
CA ARG A 243 13.83 -21.67 -26.96
C ARG A 243 14.10 -23.18 -26.81
N GLN A 244 13.65 -23.78 -25.70
CA GLN A 244 13.80 -25.24 -25.48
C GLN A 244 13.05 -26.05 -26.55
N GLU A 245 11.84 -25.63 -26.91
CA GLU A 245 11.08 -26.30 -27.99
C GLU A 245 11.77 -26.17 -29.35
N ALA A 246 12.32 -25.01 -29.65
CA ALA A 246 13.08 -24.81 -30.91
C ALA A 246 14.36 -25.69 -30.96
N GLU A 247 15.12 -25.76 -29.86
CA GLU A 247 16.30 -26.65 -29.76
C GLU A 247 15.88 -28.13 -29.91
N GLN A 248 14.80 -28.57 -29.29
CA GLN A 248 14.31 -29.94 -29.46
C GLN A 248 13.86 -30.25 -30.90
N ARG A 249 13.22 -29.31 -31.61
CA ARG A 249 12.85 -29.47 -33.01
C ARG A 249 14.08 -29.59 -33.89
N THR A 250 15.08 -28.72 -33.69
CA THR A 250 16.34 -28.78 -34.43
C THR A 250 17.07 -30.11 -34.21
N MET A 251 17.11 -30.62 -32.97
CA MET A 251 17.69 -31.95 -32.68
C MET A 251 16.94 -33.07 -33.42
N LYS A 252 15.62 -33.10 -33.34
CA LYS A 252 14.82 -34.11 -34.03
C LYS A 252 14.97 -34.07 -35.56
N GLU A 253 15.06 -32.88 -36.14
CA GLU A 253 15.32 -32.72 -37.55
C GLU A 253 16.72 -33.21 -37.94
N ALA A 254 17.74 -32.92 -37.11
CA ALA A 254 19.09 -33.41 -37.33
C ALA A 254 19.16 -34.95 -37.23
N GLU A 255 18.55 -35.56 -36.24
CA GLU A 255 18.45 -37.01 -36.10
C GLU A 255 17.73 -37.67 -37.27
N ALA A 256 16.60 -37.09 -37.71
CA ALA A 256 15.84 -37.59 -38.86
C ALA A 256 16.66 -37.49 -40.15
N LYS A 257 17.40 -36.41 -40.34
CA LYS A 257 18.29 -36.24 -41.48
C LYS A 257 19.41 -37.27 -41.47
N GLN A 258 20.07 -37.48 -40.34
CA GLN A 258 21.13 -38.46 -40.19
C GLN A 258 20.62 -39.88 -40.45
N ALA A 259 19.43 -40.23 -39.92
CA ALA A 259 18.81 -41.53 -40.17
C ALA A 259 18.48 -41.75 -41.65
N ALA A 260 17.99 -40.69 -42.34
CA ALA A 260 17.72 -40.74 -43.78
C ALA A 260 19.03 -40.90 -44.63
N GLU A 261 20.11 -40.20 -44.27
CA GLU A 261 21.41 -40.33 -44.90
C GLU A 261 21.98 -41.74 -44.75
N GLN A 262 21.90 -42.33 -43.55
CA GLN A 262 22.31 -43.72 -43.28
C GLN A 262 21.51 -44.73 -44.11
N GLU A 263 20.20 -44.56 -44.23
CA GLU A 263 19.36 -45.47 -45.02
C GLU A 263 19.66 -45.33 -46.53
N VAL A 264 19.94 -44.14 -47.03
CA VAL A 264 20.39 -43.93 -48.40
C VAL A 264 21.71 -44.66 -48.68
N GLU A 265 22.68 -44.57 -47.76
CA GLU A 265 23.97 -45.25 -47.88
C GLU A 265 23.82 -46.78 -47.84
N ARG A 266 22.98 -47.28 -46.96
CA ARG A 266 22.61 -48.70 -46.87
C ARG A 266 21.96 -49.23 -48.18
N LEU A 267 21.02 -48.47 -48.73
CA LEU A 267 20.38 -48.84 -49.99
C LEU A 267 21.36 -48.84 -51.19
N ARG A 268 22.30 -47.85 -51.21
CA ARG A 268 23.36 -47.80 -52.25
C ARG A 268 24.30 -49.04 -52.14
N ALA A 269 24.72 -49.42 -50.95
CA ALA A 269 25.53 -50.62 -50.74
C ALA A 269 24.82 -51.91 -51.19
N LEU A 270 23.50 -52.02 -50.93
CA LEU A 270 22.71 -53.15 -51.40
C LEU A 270 22.56 -53.22 -52.92
N LEU A 271 22.42 -52.08 -53.61
CA LEU A 271 22.37 -51.99 -55.04
C LEU A 271 23.69 -52.41 -55.69
N GLU A 272 24.84 -51.99 -55.17
CA GLU A 272 26.17 -52.38 -55.64
C GLU A 272 26.42 -53.86 -55.46
N GLN A 273 25.97 -54.49 -54.33
CA GLN A 273 26.06 -55.92 -54.14
C GLN A 273 25.20 -56.68 -55.14
N ARG A 274 24.02 -56.19 -55.47
CA ARG A 274 23.12 -56.79 -56.45
C ARG A 274 23.72 -56.73 -57.87
N ASP A 275 24.34 -55.63 -58.28
CA ASP A 275 24.96 -55.45 -59.59
C ASP A 275 26.23 -56.32 -59.75
N ARG A 276 27.02 -56.55 -58.68
CA ARG A 276 28.12 -57.51 -58.65
C ARG A 276 27.71 -58.98 -58.81
N ARG A 277 26.48 -59.35 -58.46
CA ARG A 277 25.94 -60.67 -58.56
C ARG A 277 25.20 -60.98 -59.87
N ARG A 278 25.04 -60.02 -60.73
CA ARG A 278 24.51 -60.26 -62.06
C ARG A 278 25.52 -61.01 -62.92
N PRO A 279 25.19 -62.23 -63.47
CA PRO A 279 26.09 -62.94 -64.37
C PRO A 279 26.31 -62.11 -65.63
N ARG A 280 27.54 -61.92 -65.98
CA ARG A 280 27.93 -61.39 -67.30
C ARG A 280 27.49 -62.43 -68.35
N GLY A 281 26.38 -62.12 -69.04
CA GLY A 281 25.97 -62.88 -70.24
C GLY A 281 26.81 -62.52 -71.49
#